data_86edfcb767b081a873c3c18210d2c4f3
#
_entry.id   86edfcb767b081a873c3c18210d2c4f3
#
_cell.length_a   1.000
_cell.length_b   1.000
_cell.length_c   1.000
_cell.angle_alpha   90.00
_cell.angle_beta   90.00
_cell.angle_gamma   90.00
#
_symmetry.space_group_name_H-M   'P 1'
#
loop_
_entity.id
_entity.type
_entity.pdbx_description
1 polymer ?
#
loop_
_entity_poly.entity_id
_entity_poly.type
_entity_poly.pdbx_seq_one_letter_code
_entity_poly.pdbx_strand_id
1 'polypeptide(L)'
;TVLVTAIAGLDVLLVLLIGILMSGVIGIVMGTVTFFEWTMAIGAGMEEMFFLAVFSMLVSGLIELIKYYGGIAWLVKTMTEKIKNRKGCEYLISLVSMAISGTTLNNPVAIIITAPVAKELGSKYRIAPKRLASLLDIFSCGILMLVPHDSSVLLVQQYGGVTYLEIVRFAFYPILLILFTCITIQFGLLRTKEERESGL
;
A
#
# COMPACT_ATOMS: atom_id res chain seq x y z
N THR A 1 -12.01 12.97 14.67
CA THR A 1 -11.37 12.45 15.92
C THR A 1 -10.20 11.56 15.60
N VAL A 2 -10.36 10.47 14.83
CA VAL A 2 -9.30 9.48 14.48
C VAL A 2 -8.04 10.16 13.91
N LEU A 3 -8.20 11.07 12.95
CA LEU A 3 -7.07 11.79 12.34
C LEU A 3 -6.31 12.67 13.35
N VAL A 4 -7.05 13.36 14.21
CA VAL A 4 -6.45 14.25 15.24
C VAL A 4 -5.68 13.44 16.29
N THR A 5 -6.23 12.31 16.75
CA THR A 5 -5.57 11.44 17.73
C THR A 5 -4.34 10.72 17.13
N ALA A 6 -4.39 10.37 15.82
CA ALA A 6 -3.23 9.83 15.12
C ALA A 6 -2.09 10.86 14.99
N ILE A 7 -2.40 12.11 14.66
CA ILE A 7 -1.41 13.21 14.59
C ILE A 7 -0.84 13.55 15.97
N ALA A 8 -1.65 13.42 17.03
CA ALA A 8 -1.21 13.60 18.42
C ALA A 8 -0.21 12.54 18.92
N GLY A 9 0.08 11.51 18.08
CA GLY A 9 1.10 10.50 18.40
C GLY A 9 0.61 9.37 19.31
N LEU A 10 -0.69 9.18 19.45
CA LEU A 10 -1.25 8.05 20.17
C LEU A 10 -0.98 6.74 19.42
N ASP A 11 -0.93 5.64 20.16
CA ASP A 11 -0.77 4.31 19.59
C ASP A 11 -1.87 4.01 18.56
N VAL A 12 -1.47 3.45 17.41
CA VAL A 12 -2.37 3.19 16.28
C VAL A 12 -3.52 2.29 16.68
N LEU A 13 -3.29 1.28 17.52
CA LEU A 13 -4.33 0.36 17.98
C LEU A 13 -5.38 1.08 18.84
N LEU A 14 -4.94 1.99 19.72
CA LEU A 14 -5.84 2.82 20.52
C LEU A 14 -6.66 3.75 19.63
N VAL A 15 -6.05 4.37 18.64
CA VAL A 15 -6.73 5.28 17.70
C VAL A 15 -7.81 4.54 16.91
N LEU A 16 -7.52 3.32 16.44
CA LEU A 16 -8.48 2.49 15.74
C LEU A 16 -9.62 2.03 16.65
N LEU A 17 -9.31 1.61 17.88
CA LEU A 17 -10.32 1.21 18.87
C LEU A 17 -11.28 2.37 19.19
N ILE A 18 -10.75 3.57 19.45
CA ILE A 18 -11.54 4.78 19.65
C ILE A 18 -12.41 5.07 18.42
N GLY A 19 -11.88 4.90 17.21
CA GLY A 19 -12.61 5.09 15.96
C GLY A 19 -13.81 4.14 15.84
N ILE A 20 -13.62 2.87 16.14
CA ILE A 20 -14.68 1.85 16.12
C ILE A 20 -15.78 2.17 17.14
N LEU A 21 -15.39 2.47 18.39
CA LEU A 21 -16.36 2.82 19.44
C LEU A 21 -17.14 4.09 19.11
N MET A 22 -16.46 5.14 18.67
CA MET A 22 -17.09 6.40 18.29
C MET A 22 -18.05 6.25 17.10
N SER A 23 -17.66 5.48 16.08
CA SER A 23 -18.55 5.22 14.93
C SER A 23 -19.83 4.48 15.35
N GLY A 24 -19.70 3.48 16.23
CA GLY A 24 -20.83 2.74 16.78
C GLY A 24 -21.78 3.65 17.58
N VAL A 25 -21.22 4.42 18.51
CA VAL A 25 -22.03 5.37 19.32
C VAL A 25 -22.77 6.37 18.44
N ILE A 26 -22.08 6.98 17.47
CA ILE A 26 -22.69 7.96 16.55
C ILE A 26 -23.78 7.27 15.71
N GLY A 27 -23.50 6.11 15.12
CA GLY A 27 -24.45 5.39 14.29
C GLY A 27 -25.73 4.98 15.05
N ILE A 28 -25.59 4.52 16.30
CA ILE A 28 -26.72 4.14 17.15
C ILE A 28 -27.52 5.36 17.58
N VAL A 29 -26.87 6.44 17.99
CA VAL A 29 -27.55 7.69 18.41
C VAL A 29 -28.29 8.34 17.25
N MET A 30 -27.72 8.28 16.03
CA MET A 30 -28.39 8.80 14.83
C MET A 30 -29.46 7.86 14.27
N GLY A 31 -29.63 6.67 14.85
CA GLY A 31 -30.63 5.69 14.40
C GLY A 31 -30.33 5.07 13.03
N THR A 32 -29.12 5.23 12.52
CA THR A 32 -28.70 4.68 11.21
C THR A 32 -28.27 3.23 11.29
N VAL A 33 -27.84 2.77 12.47
CA VAL A 33 -27.36 1.41 12.72
C VAL A 33 -27.84 0.94 14.09
N THR A 34 -28.35 -0.27 14.18
CA THR A 34 -28.68 -0.90 15.46
C THR A 34 -27.42 -1.45 16.13
N PHE A 35 -27.45 -1.64 17.45
CA PHE A 35 -26.35 -2.27 18.19
C PHE A 35 -25.97 -3.64 17.60
N PHE A 36 -26.98 -4.41 17.17
CA PHE A 36 -26.75 -5.73 16.58
C PHE A 36 -26.06 -5.64 15.20
N GLU A 37 -26.48 -4.73 14.34
CA GLU A 37 -25.83 -4.50 13.04
C GLU A 37 -24.41 -4.00 13.20
N TRP A 38 -24.14 -3.14 14.18
CA TRP A 38 -22.80 -2.68 14.48
C TRP A 38 -21.88 -3.83 14.94
N THR A 39 -22.36 -4.72 15.83
CA THR A 39 -21.59 -5.91 16.24
C THR A 39 -21.36 -6.88 15.09
N MET A 40 -22.33 -7.06 14.20
CA MET A 40 -22.15 -7.86 12.98
C MET A 40 -21.10 -7.25 12.04
N ALA A 41 -21.11 -5.94 11.87
CA ALA A 41 -20.10 -5.25 11.06
C ALA A 41 -18.66 -5.43 11.63
N ILE A 42 -18.51 -5.41 12.96
CA ILE A 42 -17.22 -5.74 13.60
C ILE A 42 -16.83 -7.19 13.28
N GLY A 43 -17.76 -8.13 13.39
CA GLY A 43 -17.50 -9.54 13.05
C GLY A 43 -17.04 -9.74 11.61
N ALA A 44 -17.72 -9.11 10.66
CA ALA A 44 -17.37 -9.15 9.25
C ALA A 44 -15.97 -8.55 8.98
N GLY A 45 -15.64 -7.41 9.62
CA GLY A 45 -14.30 -6.84 9.54
C GLY A 45 -13.21 -7.73 10.12
N MET A 46 -13.50 -8.45 11.21
CA MET A 46 -12.58 -9.43 11.78
C MET A 46 -12.36 -10.63 10.85
N GLU A 47 -13.40 -11.10 10.17
CA GLU A 47 -13.31 -12.21 9.21
C GLU A 47 -12.42 -11.83 8.01
N GLU A 48 -12.58 -10.64 7.48
CA GLU A 48 -11.73 -10.11 6.39
C GLU A 48 -10.26 -9.99 6.83
N MET A 49 -10.02 -9.48 8.04
CA MET A 49 -8.66 -9.38 8.60
C MET A 49 -8.06 -10.75 8.93
N PHE A 50 -8.86 -11.72 9.34
CA PHE A 50 -8.41 -13.08 9.57
C PHE A 50 -7.91 -13.74 8.28
N PHE A 51 -8.65 -13.58 7.17
CA PHE A 51 -8.20 -14.05 5.86
C PHE A 51 -6.83 -13.45 5.49
N LEU A 52 -6.67 -12.15 5.69
CA LEU A 52 -5.44 -11.43 5.40
C LEU A 52 -4.27 -11.93 6.28
N ALA A 53 -4.52 -12.21 7.55
CA ALA A 53 -3.54 -12.75 8.48
C ALA A 53 -3.08 -14.16 8.08
N VAL A 54 -4.01 -15.06 7.77
CA VAL A 54 -3.72 -16.42 7.30
C VAL A 54 -2.95 -16.37 5.98
N PHE A 55 -3.39 -15.53 5.03
CA PHE A 55 -2.70 -15.33 3.76
C PHE A 55 -1.25 -14.85 3.99
N SER A 56 -1.05 -13.88 4.88
CA SER A 56 0.27 -13.34 5.21
C SER A 56 1.20 -14.41 5.79
N MET A 57 0.67 -15.29 6.66
CA MET A 57 1.42 -16.41 7.22
C MET A 57 1.86 -17.41 6.13
N LEU A 58 0.95 -17.78 5.23
CA LEU A 58 1.26 -18.71 4.13
C LEU A 58 2.28 -18.11 3.17
N VAL A 59 2.10 -16.85 2.79
CA VAL A 59 3.05 -16.13 1.91
C VAL A 59 4.42 -16.00 2.59
N SER A 60 4.46 -15.70 3.89
CA SER A 60 5.72 -15.60 4.64
C SER A 60 6.47 -16.93 4.65
N GLY A 61 5.78 -18.05 4.85
CA GLY A 61 6.36 -19.39 4.75
C GLY A 61 6.90 -19.69 3.34
N LEU A 62 6.14 -19.33 2.32
CA LEU A 62 6.56 -19.50 0.91
C LEU A 62 7.79 -18.63 0.58
N ILE A 63 7.82 -17.39 1.04
CA ILE A 63 8.95 -16.47 0.86
C ILE A 63 10.21 -17.02 1.52
N GLU A 64 10.10 -17.58 2.73
CA GLU A 64 11.26 -18.16 3.41
C GLU A 64 11.79 -19.40 2.67
N LEU A 65 10.90 -20.20 2.09
CA LEU A 65 11.26 -21.32 1.21
C LEU A 65 11.99 -20.83 -0.06
N ILE A 66 11.45 -19.81 -0.73
CA ILE A 66 12.05 -19.20 -1.92
C ILE A 66 13.44 -18.62 -1.59
N LYS A 67 13.58 -18.00 -0.41
CA LYS A 67 14.83 -17.45 0.08
C LYS A 67 15.86 -18.55 0.37
N TYR A 68 15.45 -19.64 1.01
CA TYR A 68 16.28 -20.81 1.29
C TYR A 68 16.88 -21.41 0.01
N TYR A 69 16.08 -21.53 -1.05
CA TYR A 69 16.54 -22.00 -2.38
C TYR A 69 17.23 -20.91 -3.21
N GLY A 70 17.53 -19.76 -2.64
CA GLY A 70 18.25 -18.68 -3.33
C GLY A 70 17.42 -17.90 -4.35
N GLY A 71 16.09 -18.11 -4.40
CA GLY A 71 15.21 -17.47 -5.37
C GLY A 71 15.21 -15.93 -5.25
N ILE A 72 15.17 -15.39 -4.03
CA ILE A 72 15.26 -13.94 -3.82
C ILE A 72 16.63 -13.41 -4.26
N ALA A 73 17.72 -14.09 -3.93
CA ALA A 73 19.07 -13.69 -4.33
C ALA A 73 19.22 -13.69 -5.86
N TRP A 74 18.67 -14.70 -6.53
CA TRP A 74 18.62 -14.77 -8.00
C TRP A 74 17.82 -13.60 -8.59
N LEU A 75 16.65 -13.33 -8.05
CA LEU A 75 15.77 -12.26 -8.52
C LEU A 75 16.42 -10.88 -8.31
N VAL A 76 16.99 -10.64 -7.13
CA VAL A 76 17.74 -9.40 -6.83
C VAL A 76 18.95 -9.25 -7.77
N LYS A 77 19.71 -10.33 -8.03
CA LYS A 77 20.83 -10.31 -8.97
C LYS A 77 20.34 -9.92 -10.37
N THR A 78 19.33 -10.59 -10.88
CA THR A 78 18.78 -10.33 -12.22
C THR A 78 18.23 -8.91 -12.35
N MET A 79 17.58 -8.39 -11.30
CA MET A 79 17.10 -7.02 -11.28
C MET A 79 18.24 -6.01 -11.20
N THR A 80 19.28 -6.28 -10.41
CA THR A 80 20.43 -5.36 -10.26
C THR A 80 21.33 -5.30 -11.47
N GLU A 81 21.36 -6.32 -12.32
CA GLU A 81 22.06 -6.26 -13.60
C GLU A 81 21.51 -5.16 -14.52
N LYS A 82 20.25 -4.82 -14.39
CA LYS A 82 19.57 -3.76 -15.15
C LYS A 82 19.63 -2.39 -14.46
N ILE A 83 20.01 -2.33 -13.17
CA ILE A 83 20.00 -1.12 -12.36
C ILE A 83 21.43 -0.66 -12.13
N LYS A 84 21.75 0.56 -12.56
CA LYS A 84 23.06 1.16 -12.35
C LYS A 84 23.13 2.13 -11.19
N ASN A 85 21.98 2.60 -10.69
CA ASN A 85 21.92 3.66 -9.68
C ASN A 85 20.69 3.50 -8.76
N ARG A 86 20.71 4.25 -7.66
CA ARG A 86 19.64 4.32 -6.68
C ARG A 86 18.28 4.67 -7.28
N LYS A 87 18.23 5.67 -8.17
CA LYS A 87 16.98 6.09 -8.83
C LYS A 87 16.36 4.94 -9.63
N GLY A 88 17.17 4.21 -10.36
CA GLY A 88 16.72 3.02 -11.09
C GLY A 88 16.14 1.95 -10.17
N CYS A 89 16.70 1.78 -8.96
CA CYS A 89 16.18 0.88 -7.94
C CYS A 89 14.81 1.34 -7.43
N GLU A 90 14.65 2.62 -7.10
CA GLU A 90 13.38 3.19 -6.66
C GLU A 90 12.29 3.01 -7.73
N TYR A 91 12.57 3.31 -9.00
CA TYR A 91 11.63 3.09 -10.11
C TYR A 91 11.29 1.61 -10.31
N LEU A 92 12.27 0.71 -10.21
CA LEU A 92 12.02 -0.71 -10.39
C LEU A 92 11.11 -1.27 -9.29
N ILE A 93 11.39 -0.95 -8.03
CA ILE A 93 10.56 -1.36 -6.89
C ILE A 93 9.13 -0.84 -7.07
N SER A 94 8.99 0.42 -7.45
CA SER A 94 7.71 1.06 -7.72
C SER A 94 6.93 0.36 -8.84
N LEU A 95 7.61 0.06 -9.95
CA LEU A 95 6.99 -0.61 -11.09
C LEU A 95 6.54 -2.04 -10.75
N VAL A 96 7.36 -2.79 -10.00
CA VAL A 96 7.02 -4.15 -9.56
C VAL A 96 5.83 -4.13 -8.62
N SER A 97 5.81 -3.21 -7.64
CA SER A 97 4.67 -3.04 -6.74
C SER A 97 3.40 -2.70 -7.50
N MET A 98 3.49 -1.77 -8.46
CA MET A 98 2.37 -1.37 -9.31
C MET A 98 1.84 -2.53 -10.16
N ALA A 99 2.73 -3.33 -10.76
CA ALA A 99 2.34 -4.48 -11.58
C ALA A 99 1.64 -5.56 -10.75
N ILE A 100 2.18 -5.90 -9.57
CA ILE A 100 1.58 -6.89 -8.67
C ILE A 100 0.23 -6.39 -8.16
N SER A 101 0.13 -5.13 -7.73
CA SER A 101 -1.12 -4.54 -7.25
C SER A 101 -2.19 -4.51 -8.34
N GLY A 102 -1.83 -4.10 -9.56
CA GLY A 102 -2.75 -4.07 -10.70
C GLY A 102 -3.27 -5.45 -11.14
N THR A 103 -2.52 -6.52 -10.85
CA THR A 103 -2.94 -7.90 -11.16
C THR A 103 -3.70 -8.55 -10.02
N THR A 104 -3.31 -8.30 -8.76
CA THR A 104 -3.95 -8.90 -7.58
C THR A 104 -5.17 -8.13 -7.11
N LEU A 105 -5.32 -6.86 -7.52
CA LEU A 105 -6.35 -5.91 -7.07
C LEU A 105 -6.40 -5.78 -5.53
N ASN A 106 -5.29 -6.03 -4.88
CA ASN A 106 -5.19 -6.00 -3.43
C ASN A 106 -3.87 -5.38 -2.99
N ASN A 107 -3.93 -4.15 -2.45
CA ASN A 107 -2.76 -3.42 -2.01
C ASN A 107 -1.96 -4.15 -0.91
N PRO A 108 -2.55 -4.59 0.22
CA PRO A 108 -1.85 -5.38 1.23
C PRO A 108 -1.11 -6.59 0.67
N VAL A 109 -1.75 -7.36 -0.20
CA VAL A 109 -1.15 -8.53 -0.85
C VAL A 109 0.06 -8.15 -1.71
N ALA A 110 -0.08 -7.09 -2.51
CA ALA A 110 1.01 -6.60 -3.34
C ALA A 110 2.22 -6.16 -2.51
N ILE A 111 1.99 -5.46 -1.39
CA ILE A 111 3.05 -5.03 -0.47
C ILE A 111 3.71 -6.24 0.18
N ILE A 112 2.95 -7.21 0.70
CA ILE A 112 3.49 -8.43 1.35
C ILE A 112 4.42 -9.18 0.39
N ILE A 113 4.02 -9.34 -0.87
CA ILE A 113 4.82 -10.04 -1.88
C ILE A 113 6.08 -9.24 -2.27
N THR A 114 5.97 -7.93 -2.41
CA THR A 114 7.05 -7.07 -2.91
C THR A 114 8.05 -6.68 -1.82
N ALA A 115 7.61 -6.54 -0.56
CA ALA A 115 8.41 -6.02 0.55
C ALA A 115 9.75 -6.74 0.77
N PRO A 116 9.85 -8.09 0.74
CA PRO A 116 11.13 -8.78 0.94
C PRO A 116 12.18 -8.39 -0.10
N VAL A 117 11.77 -8.34 -1.38
CA VAL A 117 12.63 -7.95 -2.49
C VAL A 117 13.02 -6.47 -2.39
N ALA A 118 12.04 -5.61 -2.09
CA ALA A 118 12.26 -4.18 -1.90
C ALA A 118 13.24 -3.91 -0.74
N LYS A 119 13.11 -4.64 0.37
CA LYS A 119 14.01 -4.51 1.53
C LYS A 119 15.44 -4.89 1.18
N GLU A 120 15.66 -5.98 0.45
CA GLU A 120 17.00 -6.42 0.05
C GLU A 120 17.63 -5.46 -0.97
N LEU A 121 16.89 -5.05 -1.99
CA LEU A 121 17.33 -4.03 -2.95
C LEU A 121 17.59 -2.69 -2.26
N GLY A 122 16.72 -2.27 -1.36
CA GLY A 122 16.86 -1.04 -0.59
C GLY A 122 18.09 -1.01 0.28
N SER A 123 18.42 -2.12 0.93
CA SER A 123 19.64 -2.30 1.70
C SER A 123 20.89 -2.15 0.80
N LYS A 124 20.88 -2.78 -0.39
CA LYS A 124 21.98 -2.71 -1.35
C LYS A 124 22.22 -1.30 -1.90
N TYR A 125 21.15 -0.54 -2.15
CA TYR A 125 21.23 0.83 -2.70
C TYR A 125 21.08 1.92 -1.64
N ARG A 126 21.15 1.56 -0.34
CA ARG A 126 21.04 2.47 0.82
C ARG A 126 19.81 3.37 0.77
N ILE A 127 18.65 2.79 0.47
CA ILE A 127 17.36 3.47 0.50
C ILE A 127 16.73 3.25 1.87
N ALA A 128 16.29 4.33 2.53
CA ALA A 128 15.69 4.23 3.85
C ALA A 128 14.39 3.38 3.82
N PRO A 129 14.16 2.53 4.84
CA PRO A 129 12.96 1.69 4.90
C PRO A 129 11.65 2.49 4.82
N LYS A 130 11.61 3.69 5.41
CA LYS A 130 10.46 4.60 5.33
C LYS A 130 10.16 5.02 3.89
N ARG A 131 11.21 5.30 3.11
CA ARG A 131 11.05 5.67 1.69
C ARG A 131 10.56 4.48 0.87
N LEU A 132 11.10 3.28 1.11
CA LEU A 132 10.64 2.04 0.46
C LEU A 132 9.15 1.79 0.75
N ALA A 133 8.74 1.89 2.01
CA ALA A 133 7.35 1.71 2.39
C ALA A 133 6.43 2.72 1.66
N SER A 134 6.83 4.00 1.61
CA SER A 134 6.08 5.02 0.87
C SER A 134 5.98 4.74 -0.63
N LEU A 135 7.07 4.28 -1.26
CA LEU A 135 7.06 3.93 -2.68
C LEU A 135 6.14 2.75 -2.97
N LEU A 136 6.24 1.69 -2.16
CA LEU A 136 5.39 0.52 -2.29
C LEU A 136 3.91 0.90 -2.17
N ASP A 137 3.56 1.69 -1.18
CA ASP A 137 2.17 2.08 -0.91
C ASP A 137 1.62 3.02 -1.98
N ILE A 138 2.35 4.08 -2.33
CA ILE A 138 1.91 5.07 -3.32
C ILE A 138 1.65 4.43 -4.69
N PHE A 139 2.56 3.59 -5.16
CA PHE A 139 2.43 2.99 -6.49
C PHE A 139 1.41 1.85 -6.51
N SER A 140 1.30 1.07 -5.44
CA SER A 140 0.29 0.02 -5.36
C SER A 140 -1.13 0.58 -5.21
N CYS A 141 -1.34 1.60 -4.38
CA CYS A 141 -2.64 2.28 -4.26
C CYS A 141 -2.99 3.10 -5.49
N GLY A 142 -2.02 3.82 -6.06
CA GLY A 142 -2.24 4.68 -7.21
C GLY A 142 -2.73 3.94 -8.43
N ILE A 143 -2.22 2.73 -8.69
CA ILE A 143 -2.66 1.93 -9.83
C ILE A 143 -4.07 1.39 -9.67
N LEU A 144 -4.48 0.99 -8.46
CA LEU A 144 -5.82 0.43 -8.21
C LEU A 144 -6.94 1.39 -8.63
N MET A 145 -6.75 2.67 -8.37
CA MET A 145 -7.71 3.71 -8.79
C MET A 145 -7.78 3.91 -10.32
N LEU A 146 -6.83 3.35 -11.06
CA LEU A 146 -6.75 3.47 -12.53
C LEU A 146 -7.07 2.15 -13.24
N VAL A 147 -7.31 1.06 -12.50
CA VAL A 147 -7.64 -0.24 -13.09
C VAL A 147 -9.15 -0.37 -13.27
N PRO A 148 -9.64 -0.68 -14.49
CA PRO A 148 -11.08 -0.66 -14.80
C PRO A 148 -11.92 -1.71 -14.05
N HIS A 149 -11.29 -2.78 -13.60
CA HIS A 149 -11.95 -3.89 -12.89
C HIS A 149 -11.68 -3.87 -11.38
N ASP A 150 -11.12 -2.79 -10.84
CA ASP A 150 -11.05 -2.58 -9.40
C ASP A 150 -12.45 -2.36 -8.82
N SER A 151 -12.70 -2.91 -7.63
CA SER A 151 -14.00 -2.85 -6.98
C SER A 151 -14.49 -1.42 -6.73
N SER A 152 -13.58 -0.51 -6.39
CA SER A 152 -13.92 0.90 -6.17
C SER A 152 -14.36 1.58 -7.46
N VAL A 153 -13.67 1.30 -8.56
CA VAL A 153 -14.00 1.82 -9.89
C VAL A 153 -15.34 1.26 -10.37
N LEU A 154 -15.57 -0.05 -10.18
CA LEU A 154 -16.84 -0.70 -10.54
C LEU A 154 -18.04 -0.12 -9.74
N LEU A 155 -17.86 0.13 -8.44
CA LEU A 155 -18.87 0.75 -7.61
C LEU A 155 -19.22 2.17 -8.09
N VAL A 156 -18.21 2.97 -8.43
CA VAL A 156 -18.45 4.33 -8.98
C VAL A 156 -19.18 4.26 -10.32
N GLN A 157 -18.86 3.31 -11.20
CA GLN A 157 -19.59 3.11 -12.44
C GLN A 157 -21.05 2.70 -12.18
N GLN A 158 -21.25 1.75 -11.28
CA GLN A 158 -22.57 1.20 -10.98
C GLN A 158 -23.52 2.22 -10.33
N TYR A 159 -23.03 2.94 -9.31
CA TYR A 159 -23.87 3.90 -8.56
C TYR A 159 -23.86 5.30 -9.17
N GLY A 160 -22.78 5.69 -9.81
CA GLY A 160 -22.64 7.00 -10.44
C GLY A 160 -23.19 7.08 -11.86
N GLY A 161 -23.47 5.95 -12.51
CA GLY A 161 -23.92 5.91 -13.90
C GLY A 161 -22.91 6.47 -14.89
N VAL A 162 -21.62 6.49 -14.51
CA VAL A 162 -20.53 7.05 -15.29
C VAL A 162 -19.69 5.96 -15.95
N THR A 163 -19.08 6.27 -17.08
CA THR A 163 -18.19 5.35 -17.79
C THR A 163 -16.79 5.34 -17.17
N TYR A 164 -16.05 4.26 -17.37
CA TYR A 164 -14.65 4.16 -16.91
C TYR A 164 -13.78 5.34 -17.42
N LEU A 165 -13.94 5.73 -18.67
CA LEU A 165 -13.17 6.84 -19.26
C LEU A 165 -13.45 8.19 -18.58
N GLU A 166 -14.69 8.42 -18.16
CA GLU A 166 -15.04 9.60 -17.39
C GLU A 166 -14.38 9.59 -16.02
N ILE A 167 -14.36 8.42 -15.33
CA ILE A 167 -13.68 8.27 -14.04
C ILE A 167 -12.19 8.61 -14.19
N VAL A 168 -11.50 8.00 -15.16
CA VAL A 168 -10.06 8.22 -15.38
C VAL A 168 -9.77 9.68 -15.74
N ARG A 169 -10.65 10.33 -16.52
CA ARG A 169 -10.51 11.75 -16.89
C ARG A 169 -10.49 12.68 -15.67
N PHE A 170 -11.22 12.33 -14.61
CA PHE A 170 -11.28 13.09 -13.36
C PHE A 170 -10.40 12.52 -12.24
N ALA A 171 -9.67 11.42 -12.50
CA ALA A 171 -8.77 10.79 -11.54
C ALA A 171 -7.45 11.57 -11.37
N PHE A 172 -7.55 12.89 -11.11
CA PHE A 172 -6.36 13.74 -10.96
C PHE A 172 -5.50 13.33 -9.78
N TYR A 173 -6.11 12.89 -8.67
CA TYR A 173 -5.39 12.54 -7.45
C TYR A 173 -4.38 11.41 -7.66
N PRO A 174 -4.73 10.20 -8.12
CA PRO A 174 -3.77 9.12 -8.32
C PRO A 174 -2.74 9.45 -9.39
N ILE A 175 -3.13 10.14 -10.46
CA ILE A 175 -2.21 10.54 -11.53
C ILE A 175 -1.16 11.53 -11.01
N LEU A 176 -1.59 12.57 -10.30
CA LEU A 176 -0.69 13.56 -9.73
C LEU A 176 0.19 12.95 -8.64
N LEU A 177 -0.33 12.03 -7.82
CA LEU A 177 0.42 11.35 -6.78
C LEU A 177 1.58 10.54 -7.37
N ILE A 178 1.33 9.75 -8.41
CA ILE A 178 2.36 9.00 -9.14
C ILE A 178 3.36 9.95 -9.78
N LEU A 179 2.87 11.00 -10.46
CA LEU A 179 3.71 11.96 -11.16
C LEU A 179 4.64 12.72 -10.20
N PHE A 180 4.10 13.26 -9.10
CA PHE A 180 4.92 13.93 -8.09
C PHE A 180 5.92 12.98 -7.44
N THR A 181 5.55 11.72 -7.22
CA THR A 181 6.49 10.72 -6.69
C THR A 181 7.61 10.43 -7.69
N CYS A 182 7.30 10.31 -8.99
CA CYS A 182 8.32 10.22 -10.04
C CYS A 182 9.25 11.44 -10.04
N ILE A 183 8.72 12.64 -9.87
CA ILE A 183 9.51 13.86 -9.74
C ILE A 183 10.41 13.80 -8.51
N THR A 184 9.91 13.35 -7.35
CA THR A 184 10.73 13.22 -6.13
C THR A 184 11.84 12.22 -6.28
N ILE A 185 11.62 11.12 -7.00
CA ILE A 185 12.67 10.13 -7.35
C ILE A 185 13.70 10.78 -8.26
N GLN A 186 13.25 11.47 -9.32
CA GLN A 186 14.14 12.05 -10.32
C GLN A 186 15.04 13.15 -9.74
N PHE A 187 14.50 14.02 -8.90
CA PHE A 187 15.25 15.12 -8.29
C PHE A 187 15.88 14.76 -6.94
N GLY A 188 15.61 13.55 -6.40
CA GLY A 188 16.10 13.12 -5.10
C GLY A 188 15.52 13.94 -3.95
N LEU A 189 14.30 14.46 -4.12
CA LEU A 189 13.61 15.25 -3.10
C LEU A 189 13.06 14.32 -1.98
N LEU A 190 12.74 14.90 -0.82
CA LEU A 190 12.18 14.19 0.34
C LEU A 190 13.06 13.03 0.84
N ARG A 191 14.37 13.14 0.67
CA ARG A 191 15.31 12.22 1.30
C ARG A 191 15.26 12.35 2.82
N THR A 192 15.31 11.23 3.53
CA THR A 192 15.40 11.23 5.00
C THR A 192 16.72 11.86 5.47
N LYS A 193 16.79 12.31 6.73
CA LYS A 193 18.03 12.87 7.29
C LYS A 193 19.18 11.89 7.19
N GLU A 194 18.95 10.61 7.49
CA GLU A 194 19.92 9.52 7.39
C GLU A 194 20.49 9.35 5.96
N GLU A 195 19.63 9.53 4.96
CA GLU A 195 20.04 9.46 3.55
C GLU A 195 20.82 10.68 3.07
N ARG A 196 20.61 11.85 3.69
CA ARG A 196 21.38 13.08 3.39
C ARG A 196 22.77 13.04 4.03
N GLU A 197 22.87 12.49 5.23
CA GLU A 197 24.14 12.39 5.98
C GLU A 197 25.04 11.30 5.41
N SER A 198 24.49 10.27 4.74
CA SER A 198 25.30 9.23 4.08
C SER A 198 25.95 9.65 2.76
N GLY A 199 25.80 10.90 2.34
CA GLY A 199 26.57 11.53 1.26
C GLY A 199 26.33 10.98 -0.15
N LEU A 200 25.12 10.49 -0.44
CA LEU A 200 24.72 9.93 -1.73
C LEU A 200 23.65 10.77 -2.43
#